data_0089051074a1fe9042f676d851fdde58
#
_entry.id   0089051074a1fe9042f676d851fdde58
#
_cell.length_a   1.000
_cell.length_b   1.000
_cell.length_c   1.000
_cell.angle_alpha   90.00
_cell.angle_beta   90.00
_cell.angle_gamma   90.00
#
_symmetry.space_group_name_H-M   'P 1'
#
loop_
_entity.id
_entity.type
_entity.pdbx_description
1 polymer ?
#
loop_
_entity_poly.entity_id
_entity_poly.type
_entity_poly.pdbx_seq_one_letter_code
_entity_poly.pdbx_strand_id
1 'polypeptide(L)'
;MVLSTMEPLTYSASRSVCGNRKYSSMLTCAFIAIYSKPSGLACYHEPMPNSITTRRHLLGAAIVTAATQRLTAQNAPPTVSPTPTPRDWTNQHPIQYPDPDIIALDPRFRRYIIGNTAIKRLHIGTSWAEGPAWNGVGRFLVWSDIPANVQMRWIEDDARVTVFRNPAGFSNGNTFDYEGRQLSCEHGGRRVVRYEHNGAVTVIADKFEGKRLNSPNDIVVHPDGSIWFTDPPYGINGNYEGYQAPKEVKEAVYRVDGKTGQLTKLTDEVSGPNGICFSPDYTKMYIADTGAQGRDTKVWDINGATVRNGKRFIQLDVPGTGAPAAADGLRCDLDGNLWMGARPGVQIIAPNAERIGMIRLPENCANVCFGGPRRNRLFMTASQSLYAVHVNTAGAHVA
;
A
#
# COMPACT_ATOMS: atom_id res chain seq x y z
N MET A 1 27.17 26.76 -55.58
CA MET A 1 26.08 27.02 -56.54
C MET A 1 25.06 25.89 -56.30
N VAL A 2 23.89 26.05 -55.78
CA VAL A 2 22.82 27.03 -55.71
C VAL A 2 22.20 26.99 -54.31
N LEU A 3 22.04 28.13 -53.67
CA LEU A 3 21.24 28.36 -52.48
C LEU A 3 19.76 28.36 -52.86
N SER A 4 18.92 27.67 -52.11
CA SER A 4 17.47 27.85 -52.16
C SER A 4 16.98 28.13 -50.74
N THR A 5 16.57 29.34 -50.52
CA THR A 5 15.91 29.94 -49.34
C THR A 5 14.46 29.48 -49.29
N MET A 6 13.99 29.02 -48.13
CA MET A 6 12.56 28.90 -47.81
C MET A 6 12.17 29.91 -46.70
N GLU A 7 11.18 30.74 -47.02
CA GLU A 7 10.58 31.73 -46.12
C GLU A 7 9.62 31.09 -45.09
N PRO A 8 9.35 31.77 -43.96
CA PRO A 8 8.45 31.28 -42.94
C PRO A 8 6.99 31.62 -43.22
N LEU A 9 6.10 30.67 -43.08
CA LEU A 9 4.64 30.85 -43.13
C LEU A 9 4.14 31.44 -41.81
N THR A 10 3.60 32.65 -41.93
CA THR A 10 2.84 33.34 -40.86
C THR A 10 1.38 32.87 -40.85
N TYR A 11 0.91 32.40 -39.71
CA TYR A 11 -0.52 32.12 -39.46
C TYR A 11 -1.16 33.29 -38.75
N SER A 12 -2.14 33.91 -39.42
CA SER A 12 -2.97 34.98 -38.88
C SER A 12 -4.14 34.38 -38.07
N ALA A 13 -4.30 34.87 -36.83
CA ALA A 13 -5.45 34.58 -36.00
C ALA A 13 -6.62 35.53 -36.35
N SER A 14 -7.75 34.99 -36.75
CA SER A 14 -9.01 35.71 -36.83
C SER A 14 -9.83 35.47 -35.55
N ARG A 15 -10.11 36.56 -34.82
CA ARG A 15 -11.11 36.64 -33.76
C ARG A 15 -12.51 36.74 -34.39
N SER A 16 -13.43 35.86 -33.94
CA SER A 16 -14.86 36.13 -34.11
C SER A 16 -15.51 36.28 -32.74
N VAL A 17 -16.10 37.47 -32.55
CA VAL A 17 -16.96 37.85 -31.42
C VAL A 17 -18.39 37.56 -31.81
N CYS A 18 -19.14 36.86 -30.97
CA CYS A 18 -20.62 36.87 -30.93
C CYS A 18 -21.01 36.28 -29.57
N GLY A 19 -21.67 36.95 -28.64
CA GLY A 19 -22.94 37.63 -28.77
C GLY A 19 -23.82 37.04 -27.67
N ASN A 20 -24.07 37.79 -26.58
CA ASN A 20 -24.98 37.48 -25.47
C ASN A 20 -26.39 37.11 -25.96
N ARG A 21 -27.00 36.03 -25.42
CA ARG A 21 -28.45 35.97 -25.17
C ARG A 21 -28.77 35.25 -23.89
N LYS A 22 -29.39 35.99 -22.97
CA LYS A 22 -30.17 35.52 -21.84
C LYS A 22 -31.47 34.86 -22.37
N TYR A 23 -31.85 33.71 -21.86
CA TYR A 23 -33.25 33.32 -21.79
C TYR A 23 -33.50 32.60 -20.44
N SER A 24 -34.37 33.24 -19.69
CA SER A 24 -35.15 32.75 -18.57
C SER A 24 -36.38 32.02 -19.14
N SER A 25 -36.67 30.83 -18.67
CA SER A 25 -38.06 30.33 -18.59
C SER A 25 -38.20 29.19 -17.63
N MET A 26 -39.06 29.40 -16.66
CA MET A 26 -39.68 28.43 -15.78
C MET A 26 -40.38 27.32 -16.59
N LEU A 27 -40.36 26.11 -16.10
CA LEU A 27 -41.45 25.14 -16.42
C LEU A 27 -41.74 24.29 -15.19
N THR A 28 -43.00 24.34 -14.90
CA THR A 28 -43.81 23.87 -13.81
C THR A 28 -43.92 22.32 -13.80
N CYS A 29 -43.88 21.73 -12.62
CA CYS A 29 -44.22 20.33 -12.36
C CYS A 29 -45.71 20.07 -12.60
N ALA A 30 -46.04 18.95 -13.27
CA ALA A 30 -47.35 18.39 -13.25
C ALA A 30 -47.32 17.01 -12.60
N PHE A 31 -48.01 16.89 -11.47
CA PHE A 31 -48.34 15.63 -10.81
C PHE A 31 -49.52 15.00 -11.56
N ILE A 32 -49.40 13.73 -11.90
CA ILE A 32 -50.57 12.88 -12.27
C ILE A 32 -50.72 11.80 -11.22
N ALA A 33 -51.78 11.94 -10.43
CA ALA A 33 -52.29 10.92 -9.54
C ALA A 33 -53.33 10.09 -10.29
N ILE A 34 -53.13 8.80 -10.36
CA ILE A 34 -54.16 7.88 -10.85
C ILE A 34 -54.77 7.16 -9.65
N TYR A 35 -56.06 7.48 -9.39
CA TYR A 35 -56.94 6.75 -8.48
C TYR A 35 -57.61 5.62 -9.23
N SER A 36 -57.63 4.43 -8.65
CA SER A 36 -58.70 3.45 -8.93
C SER A 36 -59.16 2.81 -7.61
N LYS A 37 -60.44 2.88 -7.41
CA LYS A 37 -61.20 2.39 -6.25
C LYS A 37 -61.85 1.04 -6.54
N PRO A 38 -62.46 0.39 -5.55
CA PRO A 38 -62.40 -1.04 -5.31
C PRO A 38 -63.77 -1.74 -5.53
N SER A 39 -63.77 -3.04 -5.52
CA SER A 39 -65.01 -3.80 -5.46
C SER A 39 -64.89 -5.03 -4.58
N GLY A 40 -65.87 -5.20 -3.67
CA GLY A 40 -66.39 -6.47 -3.27
C GLY A 40 -66.17 -6.91 -1.82
N LEU A 41 -67.14 -6.58 -0.97
CA LEU A 41 -67.37 -7.21 0.34
C LEU A 41 -67.76 -8.69 0.19
N ALA A 42 -67.25 -9.53 1.09
CA ALA A 42 -67.98 -10.69 1.59
C ALA A 42 -67.60 -10.92 3.07
N CYS A 43 -68.54 -10.69 3.94
CA CYS A 43 -68.45 -11.04 5.36
C CYS A 43 -68.82 -12.54 5.50
N TYR A 44 -67.97 -13.29 6.19
CA TYR A 44 -68.30 -14.53 6.85
C TYR A 44 -68.05 -14.42 8.34
N HIS A 45 -69.17 -14.59 9.10
CA HIS A 45 -69.20 -14.79 10.54
C HIS A 45 -69.00 -16.27 10.82
N GLU A 46 -68.03 -16.61 11.66
CA GLU A 46 -68.07 -17.87 12.42
C GLU A 46 -67.75 -17.60 13.91
N PRO A 47 -68.37 -18.40 14.80
CA PRO A 47 -68.45 -18.04 16.20
C PRO A 47 -67.23 -18.47 17.04
N MET A 48 -66.90 -17.68 18.01
CA MET A 48 -65.87 -17.93 19.00
C MET A 48 -66.25 -19.06 19.95
N PRO A 49 -65.33 -19.98 20.28
CA PRO A 49 -65.47 -20.79 21.49
C PRO A 49 -64.87 -20.10 22.69
N ASN A 50 -65.67 -19.93 23.74
CA ASN A 50 -65.25 -19.55 25.07
C ASN A 50 -64.32 -20.61 25.69
N SER A 51 -63.05 -20.26 25.97
CA SER A 51 -62.34 -20.93 27.05
C SER A 51 -61.42 -19.92 27.70
N ILE A 52 -61.86 -19.45 28.85
CA ILE A 52 -61.05 -18.76 29.83
C ILE A 52 -60.16 -19.84 30.49
N THR A 53 -58.92 -19.98 30.06
CA THR A 53 -57.94 -20.76 30.83
C THR A 53 -56.60 -20.03 30.83
N THR A 54 -56.40 -19.37 31.96
CA THR A 54 -55.12 -19.13 32.63
C THR A 54 -53.96 -18.46 31.85
N ARG A 55 -54.06 -17.16 31.71
CA ARG A 55 -52.88 -16.25 31.43
C ARG A 55 -51.82 -16.21 32.53
N ARG A 56 -52.05 -16.88 33.68
CA ARG A 56 -51.11 -16.81 34.83
C ARG A 56 -49.95 -17.83 34.78
N HIS A 57 -50.06 -18.93 34.03
CA HIS A 57 -48.98 -19.92 33.98
C HIS A 57 -47.99 -19.74 32.83
N LEU A 58 -48.33 -18.94 31.82
CA LEU A 58 -47.38 -18.64 30.71
C LEU A 58 -46.37 -17.56 31.05
N LEU A 59 -46.68 -16.63 31.98
CA LEU A 59 -45.74 -15.61 32.41
C LEU A 59 -44.68 -16.12 33.39
N GLY A 60 -44.94 -17.17 34.14
CA GLY A 60 -43.94 -17.79 35.02
C GLY A 60 -42.86 -18.58 34.29
N ALA A 61 -43.23 -19.29 33.23
CA ALA A 61 -42.29 -20.08 32.45
C ALA A 61 -41.35 -19.21 31.60
N ALA A 62 -41.84 -18.07 31.06
CA ALA A 62 -41.01 -17.13 30.29
C ALA A 62 -39.98 -16.37 31.13
N ILE A 63 -40.30 -16.08 32.42
CA ILE A 63 -39.35 -15.38 33.28
C ILE A 63 -38.26 -16.31 33.80
N VAL A 64 -38.55 -17.59 34.04
CA VAL A 64 -37.55 -18.59 34.48
C VAL A 64 -36.58 -18.92 33.32
N THR A 65 -37.09 -19.01 32.07
CA THR A 65 -36.22 -19.26 30.91
C THR A 65 -35.31 -18.08 30.57
N ALA A 66 -35.81 -16.83 30.76
CA ALA A 66 -34.98 -15.63 30.52
C ALA A 66 -33.93 -15.41 31.61
N ALA A 67 -34.24 -15.81 32.87
CA ALA A 67 -33.29 -15.71 34.00
C ALA A 67 -32.17 -16.77 33.90
N THR A 68 -32.49 -17.99 33.45
CA THR A 68 -31.47 -19.04 33.24
C THR A 68 -30.58 -18.76 32.04
N GLN A 69 -31.08 -18.15 30.97
CA GLN A 69 -30.24 -17.72 29.84
C GLN A 69 -29.31 -16.59 30.21
N ARG A 70 -29.66 -15.68 31.13
CA ARG A 70 -28.77 -14.63 31.61
C ARG A 70 -27.67 -15.15 32.57
N LEU A 71 -27.92 -16.19 33.32
CA LEU A 71 -26.92 -16.79 34.23
C LEU A 71 -25.90 -17.65 33.51
N THR A 72 -26.28 -18.27 32.39
CA THR A 72 -25.33 -19.02 31.55
C THR A 72 -24.44 -18.12 30.67
N ALA A 73 -24.90 -16.89 30.35
CA ALA A 73 -24.09 -15.94 29.55
C ALA A 73 -22.96 -15.28 30.36
N GLN A 74 -23.01 -15.28 31.69
CA GLN A 74 -22.00 -14.66 32.54
C GLN A 74 -20.77 -15.55 32.82
N ASN A 75 -20.84 -16.86 32.54
CA ASN A 75 -19.75 -17.82 32.75
C ASN A 75 -19.21 -18.45 31.46
N ALA A 76 -19.58 -17.94 30.29
CA ALA A 76 -18.92 -18.35 29.07
C ALA A 76 -17.51 -17.72 29.04
N PRO A 77 -16.46 -18.51 28.78
CA PRO A 77 -15.13 -17.95 28.58
C PRO A 77 -15.22 -16.86 27.50
N PRO A 78 -14.41 -15.79 27.60
CA PRO A 78 -14.45 -14.72 26.61
C PRO A 78 -14.22 -15.34 25.23
N THR A 79 -15.27 -15.41 24.44
CA THR A 79 -15.16 -15.82 23.04
C THR A 79 -14.23 -14.81 22.37
N VAL A 80 -13.09 -15.28 21.90
CA VAL A 80 -12.24 -14.52 20.99
C VAL A 80 -13.16 -14.06 19.87
N SER A 81 -13.32 -12.73 19.74
CA SER A 81 -14.16 -12.19 18.69
C SER A 81 -13.69 -12.77 17.36
N PRO A 82 -14.55 -13.41 16.58
CA PRO A 82 -14.13 -13.99 15.32
C PRO A 82 -13.51 -12.91 14.45
N THR A 83 -12.47 -13.26 13.70
CA THR A 83 -11.88 -12.34 12.73
C THR A 83 -13.01 -11.77 11.86
N PRO A 84 -13.11 -10.44 11.70
CA PRO A 84 -14.20 -9.84 10.95
C PRO A 84 -14.30 -10.45 9.55
N THR A 85 -15.54 -10.67 9.08
CA THR A 85 -15.76 -11.09 7.69
C THR A 85 -15.10 -10.08 6.74
N PRO A 86 -14.37 -10.54 5.70
CA PRO A 86 -13.82 -9.66 4.70
C PRO A 86 -14.90 -8.77 4.09
N ARG A 87 -14.57 -7.52 3.78
CA ARG A 87 -15.51 -6.65 3.08
C ARG A 87 -15.74 -7.14 1.65
N ASP A 88 -16.87 -6.74 1.09
CA ASP A 88 -17.14 -6.90 -0.33
C ASP A 88 -16.36 -5.85 -1.15
N TRP A 89 -15.51 -6.33 -2.05
CA TRP A 89 -14.71 -5.51 -2.96
C TRP A 89 -15.37 -5.30 -4.32
N THR A 90 -16.59 -5.82 -4.54
CA THR A 90 -17.33 -5.67 -5.81
C THR A 90 -17.92 -4.28 -5.99
N ASN A 91 -17.93 -3.44 -4.94
CA ASN A 91 -18.59 -2.13 -4.86
C ASN A 91 -20.12 -2.18 -5.00
N GLN A 92 -20.74 -3.35 -4.84
CA GLN A 92 -22.18 -3.50 -4.88
C GLN A 92 -22.87 -3.06 -3.59
N HIS A 93 -22.13 -2.98 -2.50
CA HIS A 93 -22.64 -2.57 -1.19
C HIS A 93 -21.86 -1.37 -0.64
N PRO A 94 -22.50 -0.50 0.16
CA PRO A 94 -21.80 0.59 0.85
C PRO A 94 -20.68 0.07 1.75
N ILE A 95 -19.61 0.85 1.87
CA ILE A 95 -18.52 0.53 2.77
C ILE A 95 -19.01 0.70 4.20
N GLN A 96 -18.79 -0.30 5.04
CA GLN A 96 -19.04 -0.23 6.48
C GLN A 96 -17.88 0.48 7.19
N TYR A 97 -18.21 1.19 8.28
CA TYR A 97 -17.23 1.84 9.14
C TYR A 97 -17.38 1.34 10.58
N PRO A 98 -16.26 1.06 11.29
CA PRO A 98 -14.88 1.01 10.77
C PRO A 98 -14.74 -0.05 9.69
N ASP A 99 -13.78 0.14 8.77
CA ASP A 99 -13.52 -0.83 7.71
C ASP A 99 -13.13 -2.19 8.31
N PRO A 100 -13.86 -3.28 8.03
CA PRO A 100 -13.63 -4.59 8.65
C PRO A 100 -12.29 -5.22 8.25
N ASP A 101 -11.64 -4.70 7.21
CA ASP A 101 -10.33 -5.17 6.77
C ASP A 101 -9.16 -4.44 7.46
N ILE A 102 -9.44 -3.47 8.37
CA ILE A 102 -8.45 -2.86 9.27
C ILE A 102 -8.59 -3.53 10.64
N ILE A 103 -7.74 -4.49 10.95
CA ILE A 103 -7.92 -5.42 12.04
C ILE A 103 -6.93 -5.14 13.16
N ALA A 104 -7.44 -4.80 14.36
CA ALA A 104 -6.63 -4.74 15.57
C ALA A 104 -6.48 -6.16 16.15
N LEU A 105 -5.27 -6.70 16.08
CA LEU A 105 -4.91 -7.98 16.69
C LEU A 105 -4.49 -7.80 18.15
N ASP A 106 -4.04 -6.60 18.51
CA ASP A 106 -3.69 -6.17 19.86
C ASP A 106 -4.33 -4.80 20.14
N PRO A 107 -4.78 -4.53 21.39
CA PRO A 107 -5.36 -3.24 21.75
C PRO A 107 -4.50 -2.03 21.42
N ARG A 108 -3.18 -2.17 21.41
CA ARG A 108 -2.22 -1.10 21.04
C ARG A 108 -2.44 -0.59 19.63
N PHE A 109 -2.93 -1.42 18.69
CA PHE A 109 -3.16 -1.00 17.31
C PHE A 109 -4.35 -0.08 17.16
N ARG A 110 -5.34 -0.11 18.07
CA ARG A 110 -6.57 0.69 17.95
C ARG A 110 -6.30 2.19 17.82
N ARG A 111 -5.22 2.70 18.40
CA ARG A 111 -4.85 4.13 18.30
C ARG A 111 -4.43 4.56 16.90
N TYR A 112 -4.06 3.61 16.03
CA TYR A 112 -3.65 3.88 14.64
C TYR A 112 -4.84 3.84 13.67
N ILE A 113 -6.00 3.38 14.11
CA ILE A 113 -7.21 3.25 13.30
C ILE A 113 -7.98 4.57 13.35
N ILE A 114 -8.35 5.08 12.17
CA ILE A 114 -9.31 6.17 12.02
C ILE A 114 -10.67 5.55 11.71
N GLY A 115 -11.64 5.67 12.63
CA GLY A 115 -12.89 4.92 12.57
C GLY A 115 -13.80 5.21 11.37
N ASN A 116 -13.65 6.36 10.73
CA ASN A 116 -14.46 6.81 9.57
C ASN A 116 -13.65 6.85 8.26
N THR A 117 -12.59 6.08 8.15
CA THR A 117 -11.84 5.90 6.90
C THR A 117 -11.95 4.47 6.42
N ALA A 118 -11.83 4.29 5.11
CA ALA A 118 -11.83 2.98 4.48
C ALA A 118 -10.63 2.83 3.55
N ILE A 119 -10.22 1.59 3.33
CA ILE A 119 -9.24 1.24 2.31
C ILE A 119 -9.86 1.55 0.94
N LYS A 120 -9.16 2.33 0.13
CA LYS A 120 -9.58 2.67 -1.23
C LYS A 120 -8.66 1.99 -2.24
N ARG A 121 -9.20 1.34 -3.24
CA ARG A 121 -8.47 0.94 -4.42
C ARG A 121 -8.41 2.13 -5.36
N LEU A 122 -7.21 2.69 -5.56
CA LEU A 122 -6.98 3.88 -6.37
C LEU A 122 -6.74 3.55 -7.83
N HIS A 123 -6.20 2.36 -8.10
CA HIS A 123 -5.91 1.87 -9.46
C HIS A 123 -5.96 0.35 -9.51
N ILE A 124 -6.28 -0.19 -10.68
CA ILE A 124 -6.17 -1.59 -11.06
C ILE A 124 -5.69 -1.68 -12.50
N GLY A 125 -4.93 -2.71 -12.83
CA GLY A 125 -4.49 -2.98 -14.20
C GLY A 125 -2.98 -3.00 -14.39
N THR A 126 -2.21 -2.95 -13.29
CA THR A 126 -0.78 -3.27 -13.32
C THR A 126 -0.56 -4.79 -13.45
N SER A 127 0.58 -5.19 -14.00
CA SER A 127 0.99 -6.60 -14.04
C SER A 127 1.57 -7.04 -12.70
N TRP A 128 2.46 -6.20 -12.12
CA TRP A 128 3.02 -6.37 -10.79
C TRP A 128 3.41 -5.00 -10.21
N ALA A 129 2.56 -4.48 -9.30
CA ALA A 129 2.71 -3.17 -8.70
C ALA A 129 3.72 -3.19 -7.56
N GLU A 130 4.77 -2.37 -7.66
CA GLU A 130 5.90 -2.31 -6.74
C GLU A 130 6.42 -0.90 -6.48
N GLY A 131 7.28 -0.78 -5.48
CA GLY A 131 8.14 0.37 -5.19
C GLY A 131 7.42 1.71 -5.08
N PRO A 132 6.36 1.85 -4.26
CA PRO A 132 5.65 3.11 -4.13
C PRO A 132 6.51 4.15 -3.40
N ALA A 133 6.56 5.38 -3.93
CA ALA A 133 7.25 6.51 -3.32
C ALA A 133 6.45 7.80 -3.46
N TRP A 134 6.36 8.56 -2.37
CA TRP A 134 5.61 9.81 -2.31
C TRP A 134 6.50 11.02 -2.53
N ASN A 135 6.16 11.86 -3.51
CA ASN A 135 6.74 13.19 -3.68
C ASN A 135 5.89 14.24 -2.96
N GLY A 136 6.40 14.75 -1.85
CA GLY A 136 5.67 15.72 -1.03
C GLY A 136 5.54 17.10 -1.66
N VAL A 137 6.49 17.51 -2.51
CA VAL A 137 6.47 18.80 -3.20
C VAL A 137 5.49 18.78 -4.36
N GLY A 138 5.58 17.75 -5.20
CA GLY A 138 4.69 17.57 -6.35
C GLY A 138 3.33 16.95 -6.02
N ARG A 139 3.12 16.51 -4.76
CA ARG A 139 1.88 15.90 -4.26
C ARG A 139 1.40 14.74 -5.13
N PHE A 140 2.31 13.83 -5.44
CA PHE A 140 2.02 12.64 -6.22
C PHE A 140 2.76 11.40 -5.67
N LEU A 141 2.17 10.25 -5.93
CA LEU A 141 2.81 8.95 -5.73
C LEU A 141 3.33 8.42 -7.07
N VAL A 142 4.55 7.90 -7.09
CA VAL A 142 5.03 7.03 -8.17
C VAL A 142 5.06 5.60 -7.70
N TRP A 143 4.86 4.65 -8.61
CA TRP A 143 5.11 3.22 -8.37
C TRP A 143 5.50 2.56 -9.68
N SER A 144 6.11 1.40 -9.58
CA SER A 144 6.56 0.60 -10.72
C SER A 144 5.52 -0.45 -11.10
N ASP A 145 5.25 -0.62 -12.39
CA ASP A 145 4.73 -1.85 -12.97
C ASP A 145 5.92 -2.56 -13.64
N ILE A 146 6.56 -3.46 -12.90
CA ILE A 146 7.87 -4.01 -13.29
C ILE A 146 7.76 -4.74 -14.62
N PRO A 147 6.85 -5.73 -14.82
CA PRO A 147 6.80 -6.49 -16.08
C PRO A 147 6.40 -5.66 -17.29
N ALA A 148 5.57 -4.62 -17.07
CA ALA A 148 5.21 -3.69 -18.14
C ALA A 148 6.34 -2.70 -18.48
N ASN A 149 7.40 -2.67 -17.68
CA ASN A 149 8.53 -1.74 -17.79
C ASN A 149 8.10 -0.26 -17.77
N VAL A 150 7.17 0.05 -16.84
CA VAL A 150 6.54 1.38 -16.74
C VAL A 150 6.58 1.85 -15.29
N GLN A 151 6.83 3.14 -15.08
CA GLN A 151 6.46 3.82 -13.83
C GLN A 151 5.13 4.53 -14.01
N MET A 152 4.25 4.32 -13.05
CA MET A 152 2.94 4.93 -12.93
C MET A 152 2.98 6.10 -11.95
N ARG A 153 2.05 7.04 -12.07
CA ARG A 153 1.89 8.15 -11.14
C ARG A 153 0.42 8.35 -10.80
N TRP A 154 0.13 8.43 -9.49
CA TRP A 154 -1.14 8.91 -8.98
C TRP A 154 -0.98 10.35 -8.46
N ILE A 155 -1.84 11.27 -8.92
CA ILE A 155 -1.83 12.68 -8.58
C ILE A 155 -2.89 12.94 -7.50
N GLU A 156 -2.50 13.58 -6.39
CA GLU A 156 -3.42 13.76 -5.26
C GLU A 156 -4.56 14.74 -5.56
N ASP A 157 -4.28 15.79 -6.31
CA ASP A 157 -5.22 16.90 -6.53
C ASP A 157 -6.47 16.48 -7.32
N ASP A 158 -6.36 15.56 -8.26
CA ASP A 158 -7.46 15.10 -9.12
C ASP A 158 -7.67 13.59 -9.09
N ALA A 159 -6.91 12.88 -8.25
CA ALA A 159 -6.92 11.42 -8.12
C ALA A 159 -6.64 10.66 -9.42
N ARG A 160 -6.05 11.32 -10.42
CA ARG A 160 -5.78 10.75 -11.73
C ARG A 160 -4.53 9.89 -11.70
N VAL A 161 -4.59 8.74 -12.40
CA VAL A 161 -3.44 7.88 -12.68
C VAL A 161 -2.93 8.15 -14.09
N THR A 162 -1.62 8.27 -14.23
CA THR A 162 -0.94 8.47 -15.51
C THR A 162 0.32 7.62 -15.60
N VAL A 163 0.75 7.30 -16.81
CA VAL A 163 2.10 6.81 -17.04
C VAL A 163 3.07 7.96 -16.72
N PHE A 164 4.04 7.69 -15.88
CA PHE A 164 5.07 8.66 -15.48
C PHE A 164 6.34 8.50 -16.31
N ARG A 165 6.74 7.25 -16.57
CA ARG A 165 7.95 6.93 -17.33
C ARG A 165 7.78 5.65 -18.11
N ASN A 166 8.16 5.67 -19.41
CA ASN A 166 8.11 4.51 -20.30
C ASN A 166 9.18 4.67 -21.41
N PRO A 167 10.18 3.78 -21.54
CA PRO A 167 10.48 2.67 -20.62
C PRO A 167 11.03 3.15 -19.28
N ALA A 168 10.89 2.32 -18.23
CA ALA A 168 11.33 2.61 -16.87
C ALA A 168 12.56 1.78 -16.43
N GLY A 169 13.17 1.03 -17.34
CA GLY A 169 14.32 0.17 -17.04
C GLY A 169 13.96 -1.04 -16.16
N PHE A 170 12.70 -1.51 -16.20
CA PHE A 170 12.18 -2.51 -15.27
C PHE A 170 12.41 -2.08 -13.83
N SER A 171 12.06 -0.83 -13.53
CA SER A 171 12.21 -0.29 -12.18
C SER A 171 11.40 -1.09 -11.16
N ASN A 172 11.96 -1.23 -9.94
CA ASN A 172 11.29 -1.81 -8.78
C ASN A 172 11.12 -0.74 -7.70
N GLY A 173 11.94 -0.71 -6.65
CA GLY A 173 11.89 0.24 -5.57
C GLY A 173 12.21 1.66 -6.01
N ASN A 174 11.46 2.62 -5.46
CA ASN A 174 11.68 4.04 -5.66
C ASN A 174 11.72 4.76 -4.32
N THR A 175 12.39 5.90 -4.29
CA THR A 175 12.35 6.86 -3.17
C THR A 175 12.67 8.26 -3.71
N PHE A 176 12.52 9.27 -2.85
CA PHE A 176 12.98 10.62 -3.14
C PHE A 176 14.06 11.01 -2.14
N ASP A 177 15.11 11.67 -2.60
CA ASP A 177 16.11 12.24 -1.71
C ASP A 177 15.61 13.54 -1.06
N TYR A 178 16.41 14.10 -0.14
CA TYR A 178 16.05 15.33 0.58
C TYR A 178 16.03 16.59 -0.31
N GLU A 179 16.52 16.47 -1.55
CA GLU A 179 16.42 17.52 -2.57
C GLU A 179 15.20 17.31 -3.49
N GLY A 180 14.41 16.25 -3.26
CA GLY A 180 13.22 15.92 -4.05
C GLY A 180 13.53 15.23 -5.37
N ARG A 181 14.75 14.75 -5.61
CA ARG A 181 15.12 13.96 -6.78
C ARG A 181 14.72 12.51 -6.58
N GLN A 182 14.14 11.91 -7.62
CA GLN A 182 13.76 10.50 -7.57
C GLN A 182 14.99 9.60 -7.71
N LEU A 183 15.08 8.61 -6.84
CA LEU A 183 15.96 7.45 -6.95
C LEU A 183 15.15 6.22 -7.34
N SER A 184 15.72 5.37 -8.17
CA SER A 184 15.05 4.15 -8.65
C SER A 184 16.03 3.00 -8.77
N CYS A 185 15.60 1.82 -8.35
CA CYS A 185 16.27 0.55 -8.60
C CYS A 185 15.81 0.02 -9.95
N GLU A 186 16.71 -0.14 -10.91
CA GLU A 186 16.40 -0.62 -12.27
C GLU A 186 16.94 -2.04 -12.47
N HIS A 187 16.05 -3.03 -12.55
CA HIS A 187 16.39 -4.42 -12.79
C HIS A 187 17.04 -4.61 -14.18
N GLY A 188 16.45 -4.01 -15.22
CA GLY A 188 16.96 -4.14 -16.60
C GLY A 188 18.36 -3.55 -16.78
N GLY A 189 18.66 -2.46 -16.07
CA GLY A 189 19.97 -1.84 -16.04
C GLY A 189 20.94 -2.51 -15.07
N ARG A 190 20.45 -3.28 -14.10
CA ARG A 190 21.20 -3.83 -12.97
C ARG A 190 21.89 -2.71 -12.19
N ARG A 191 21.13 -1.66 -11.85
CA ARG A 191 21.69 -0.41 -11.32
C ARG A 191 20.70 0.36 -10.46
N VAL A 192 21.24 1.28 -9.66
CA VAL A 192 20.51 2.35 -9.01
C VAL A 192 20.73 3.64 -9.77
N VAL A 193 19.68 4.38 -10.07
CA VAL A 193 19.78 5.68 -10.77
C VAL A 193 19.13 6.79 -9.95
N ARG A 194 19.54 8.03 -10.22
CA ARG A 194 18.88 9.25 -9.74
C ARG A 194 18.46 10.10 -10.94
N TYR A 195 17.21 10.52 -10.94
CA TYR A 195 16.68 11.45 -11.91
C TYR A 195 16.87 12.89 -11.41
N GLU A 196 17.69 13.63 -12.11
CA GLU A 196 18.05 15.02 -11.75
C GLU A 196 16.95 16.00 -12.17
N HIS A 197 16.88 17.16 -11.52
CA HIS A 197 15.88 18.20 -11.84
C HIS A 197 15.97 18.73 -13.29
N ASN A 198 17.13 18.65 -13.91
CA ASN A 198 17.35 19.04 -15.31
C ASN A 198 16.98 17.94 -16.32
N GLY A 199 16.44 16.80 -15.85
CA GLY A 199 16.08 15.65 -16.68
C GLY A 199 17.22 14.66 -16.97
N ALA A 200 18.44 14.93 -16.52
CA ALA A 200 19.54 13.96 -16.62
C ALA A 200 19.32 12.75 -15.71
N VAL A 201 19.90 11.61 -16.09
CA VAL A 201 19.89 10.39 -15.29
C VAL A 201 21.32 10.09 -14.84
N THR A 202 21.54 10.12 -13.53
CA THR A 202 22.84 9.81 -12.91
C THR A 202 22.82 8.36 -12.42
N VAL A 203 23.77 7.55 -12.88
CA VAL A 203 24.00 6.21 -12.32
C VAL A 203 24.66 6.35 -10.96
N ILE A 204 23.99 5.88 -9.92
CA ILE A 204 24.46 5.92 -8.53
C ILE A 204 25.35 4.69 -8.22
N ALA A 205 24.90 3.50 -8.67
CA ALA A 205 25.65 2.26 -8.52
C ALA A 205 25.22 1.26 -9.60
N ASP A 206 26.16 0.59 -10.24
CA ASP A 206 25.92 -0.50 -11.21
C ASP A 206 26.89 -1.68 -11.03
N LYS A 207 27.97 -1.48 -10.28
CA LYS A 207 29.03 -2.46 -10.05
C LYS A 207 29.54 -2.42 -8.62
N PHE A 208 29.92 -3.57 -8.10
CA PHE A 208 30.68 -3.72 -6.88
C PHE A 208 31.96 -4.53 -7.16
N GLU A 209 33.12 -3.99 -6.82
CA GLU A 209 34.45 -4.61 -7.09
C GLU A 209 34.64 -5.03 -8.57
N GLY A 210 34.16 -4.19 -9.50
CA GLY A 210 34.27 -4.41 -10.93
C GLY A 210 33.22 -5.37 -11.53
N LYS A 211 32.43 -6.07 -10.71
CA LYS A 211 31.35 -6.98 -11.13
C LYS A 211 30.01 -6.26 -11.11
N ARG A 212 29.11 -6.62 -12.04
CA ARG A 212 27.77 -6.02 -12.07
C ARG A 212 26.95 -6.43 -10.85
N LEU A 213 26.16 -5.50 -10.35
CA LEU A 213 25.11 -5.79 -9.35
C LEU A 213 24.12 -6.84 -9.89
N ASN A 214 23.36 -7.48 -9.02
CA ASN A 214 22.33 -8.44 -9.46
C ASN A 214 21.14 -7.71 -10.09
N SER A 215 20.22 -7.25 -9.28
CA SER A 215 19.06 -6.43 -9.67
C SER A 215 18.57 -5.65 -8.46
N PRO A 216 19.13 -4.45 -8.21
CA PRO A 216 18.72 -3.63 -7.06
C PRO A 216 17.21 -3.55 -6.94
N ASN A 217 16.69 -3.75 -5.70
CA ASN A 217 15.28 -4.00 -5.46
C ASN A 217 14.60 -2.86 -4.69
N ASP A 218 14.86 -2.67 -3.40
CA ASP A 218 14.28 -1.58 -2.60
C ASP A 218 15.37 -0.61 -2.11
N ILE A 219 14.98 0.63 -1.78
CA ILE A 219 15.90 1.74 -1.61
C ILE A 219 15.40 2.76 -0.58
N VAL A 220 16.32 3.27 0.24
CA VAL A 220 16.06 4.34 1.20
C VAL A 220 17.23 5.34 1.24
N VAL A 221 16.94 6.57 1.68
CA VAL A 221 17.95 7.63 1.85
C VAL A 221 18.08 7.94 3.33
N HIS A 222 19.31 7.94 3.81
CA HIS A 222 19.66 8.33 5.18
C HIS A 222 19.89 9.84 5.28
N PRO A 223 19.67 10.51 6.43
CA PRO A 223 19.84 11.97 6.57
C PRO A 223 21.24 12.51 6.24
N ASP A 224 22.27 11.67 6.29
CA ASP A 224 23.63 12.06 5.86
C ASP A 224 23.79 12.13 4.33
N GLY A 225 22.70 11.88 3.57
CA GLY A 225 22.67 11.85 2.11
C GLY A 225 23.09 10.50 1.52
N SER A 226 23.48 9.51 2.34
CA SER A 226 23.82 8.18 1.82
C SER A 226 22.56 7.43 1.35
N ILE A 227 22.76 6.61 0.31
CA ILE A 227 21.71 5.83 -0.34
C ILE A 227 21.95 4.36 -0.01
N TRP A 228 20.94 3.70 0.56
CA TRP A 228 21.00 2.31 0.99
C TRP A 228 20.01 1.49 0.16
N PHE A 229 20.46 0.34 -0.36
CA PHE A 229 19.60 -0.49 -1.23
C PHE A 229 19.91 -1.98 -1.08
N THR A 230 18.95 -2.79 -1.47
CA THR A 230 19.05 -4.25 -1.52
C THR A 230 19.32 -4.74 -2.93
N ASP A 231 20.07 -5.84 -3.09
CA ASP A 231 20.48 -6.36 -4.39
C ASP A 231 20.25 -7.88 -4.50
N PRO A 232 18.97 -8.33 -4.57
CA PRO A 232 18.61 -9.72 -4.87
C PRO A 232 18.68 -10.00 -6.37
N PRO A 233 18.56 -11.29 -6.81
CA PRO A 233 18.67 -11.65 -8.22
C PRO A 233 17.32 -11.65 -8.99
N TYR A 234 16.23 -11.07 -8.45
CA TYR A 234 14.88 -11.23 -9.01
C TYR A 234 14.79 -10.79 -10.48
N GLY A 235 15.37 -9.63 -10.80
CA GLY A 235 15.34 -9.08 -12.15
C GLY A 235 16.27 -9.77 -13.15
N ILE A 236 17.12 -10.72 -12.71
CA ILE A 236 18.00 -11.51 -13.57
C ILE A 236 17.68 -13.01 -13.60
N ASN A 237 16.68 -13.45 -12.80
CA ASN A 237 16.26 -14.86 -12.79
C ASN A 237 15.51 -15.28 -14.07
N GLY A 238 14.96 -14.32 -14.80
CA GLY A 238 14.18 -14.56 -16.04
C GLY A 238 13.99 -13.26 -16.83
N ASN A 239 13.07 -13.31 -17.82
CA ASN A 239 12.78 -12.19 -18.72
C ASN A 239 11.42 -11.55 -18.43
N TYR A 240 10.91 -11.65 -17.20
CA TYR A 240 9.63 -11.09 -16.82
C TYR A 240 9.77 -9.74 -16.11
N GLU A 241 10.70 -9.64 -15.16
CA GLU A 241 10.95 -8.43 -14.37
C GLU A 241 12.29 -7.77 -14.73
N GLY A 242 12.90 -8.17 -15.82
CA GLY A 242 14.19 -7.69 -16.29
C GLY A 242 14.71 -8.57 -17.41
N TYR A 243 16.02 -8.80 -17.42
CA TYR A 243 16.68 -9.65 -18.43
C TYR A 243 17.47 -10.74 -17.75
N GLN A 244 17.23 -11.99 -18.16
CA GLN A 244 17.98 -13.14 -17.65
C GLN A 244 19.48 -12.94 -17.81
N ALA A 245 20.21 -13.07 -16.72
CA ALA A 245 21.66 -12.92 -16.71
C ALA A 245 22.30 -13.76 -15.59
N PRO A 246 23.58 -14.12 -15.71
CA PRO A 246 24.28 -14.77 -14.63
C PRO A 246 24.48 -13.80 -13.45
N LYS A 247 24.40 -14.36 -12.24
CA LYS A 247 24.76 -13.66 -11.00
C LYS A 247 26.30 -13.52 -10.94
N GLU A 248 26.78 -12.29 -10.71
CA GLU A 248 28.21 -11.99 -10.64
C GLU A 248 28.67 -11.71 -9.20
N VAL A 249 27.74 -11.26 -8.34
CA VAL A 249 27.99 -10.97 -6.91
C VAL A 249 27.01 -11.76 -6.03
N LYS A 250 27.38 -11.98 -4.77
CA LYS A 250 26.45 -12.52 -3.78
C LYS A 250 25.36 -11.49 -3.47
N GLU A 251 24.17 -11.94 -3.15
CA GLU A 251 23.08 -11.11 -2.65
C GLU A 251 23.56 -10.31 -1.43
N ALA A 252 23.28 -9.03 -1.41
CA ALA A 252 23.77 -8.16 -0.34
C ALA A 252 22.92 -6.90 -0.18
N VAL A 253 23.19 -6.20 0.90
CA VAL A 253 22.73 -4.83 1.15
C VAL A 253 23.92 -3.90 1.01
N TYR A 254 23.71 -2.81 0.29
CA TYR A 254 24.75 -1.85 -0.03
C TYR A 254 24.43 -0.44 0.47
N ARG A 255 25.47 0.36 0.67
CA ARG A 255 25.42 1.79 0.96
C ARG A 255 26.31 2.55 -0.02
N VAL A 256 25.77 3.58 -0.64
CA VAL A 256 26.53 4.58 -1.39
C VAL A 256 26.72 5.81 -0.51
N ASP A 257 27.94 6.23 -0.33
CA ASP A 257 28.24 7.45 0.43
C ASP A 257 27.74 8.68 -0.33
N GLY A 258 26.93 9.53 0.34
CA GLY A 258 26.28 10.66 -0.31
C GLY A 258 27.25 11.77 -0.77
N LYS A 259 28.48 11.80 -0.25
CA LYS A 259 29.49 12.83 -0.59
C LYS A 259 30.50 12.32 -1.59
N THR A 260 30.98 11.09 -1.40
CA THR A 260 32.10 10.53 -2.20
C THR A 260 31.60 9.65 -3.33
N GLY A 261 30.35 9.17 -3.27
CA GLY A 261 29.81 8.19 -4.21
C GLY A 261 30.39 6.77 -4.01
N GLN A 262 31.15 6.54 -2.95
CA GLN A 262 31.75 5.23 -2.70
C GLN A 262 30.69 4.20 -2.33
N LEU A 263 30.66 3.07 -3.06
CA LEU A 263 29.80 1.92 -2.77
C LEU A 263 30.48 1.00 -1.76
N THR A 264 29.76 0.65 -0.71
CA THR A 264 30.18 -0.26 0.35
C THR A 264 29.15 -1.37 0.53
N LYS A 265 29.58 -2.62 0.62
CA LYS A 265 28.73 -3.73 1.02
C LYS A 265 28.58 -3.71 2.54
N LEU A 266 27.31 -3.62 3.01
CA LEU A 266 26.99 -3.57 4.45
C LEU A 266 26.92 -4.96 5.07
N THR A 267 26.18 -5.86 4.41
CA THR A 267 26.00 -7.24 4.83
C THR A 267 25.62 -8.13 3.65
N ASP A 268 26.02 -9.37 3.69
CA ASP A 268 25.59 -10.46 2.80
C ASP A 268 25.06 -11.67 3.61
N GLU A 269 24.66 -11.42 4.87
CA GLU A 269 23.96 -12.39 5.74
C GLU A 269 22.46 -12.47 5.42
N VAL A 270 22.13 -12.36 4.13
CA VAL A 270 20.78 -12.37 3.56
C VAL A 270 20.77 -13.31 2.35
N SER A 271 19.64 -13.93 2.06
CA SER A 271 19.52 -14.88 0.94
C SER A 271 18.62 -14.37 -0.19
N GLY A 272 17.85 -13.34 0.06
CA GLY A 272 16.98 -12.66 -0.89
C GLY A 272 16.53 -11.33 -0.29
N PRO A 273 17.50 -10.38 -0.11
CA PRO A 273 17.16 -9.08 0.50
C PRO A 273 16.16 -8.33 -0.37
N ASN A 274 15.04 -7.95 0.23
CA ASN A 274 13.93 -7.28 -0.44
C ASN A 274 13.70 -5.91 0.19
N GLY A 275 12.61 -5.67 0.90
CA GLY A 275 12.34 -4.40 1.53
C GLY A 275 13.42 -3.94 2.52
N ILE A 276 13.66 -2.64 2.56
CA ILE A 276 14.62 -1.99 3.48
C ILE A 276 13.98 -0.78 4.15
N CYS A 277 14.15 -0.61 5.47
CA CYS A 277 13.83 0.65 6.15
C CYS A 277 14.71 0.86 7.39
N PHE A 278 14.66 2.09 7.92
CA PHE A 278 15.31 2.45 9.19
C PHE A 278 14.30 2.55 10.34
N SER A 279 14.79 2.42 11.58
CA SER A 279 14.05 2.89 12.77
C SER A 279 13.91 4.42 12.76
N PRO A 280 12.94 5.01 13.51
CA PRO A 280 12.72 6.45 13.49
C PRO A 280 13.96 7.30 13.84
N ASP A 281 14.84 6.76 14.67
CA ASP A 281 16.08 7.38 15.14
C ASP A 281 17.32 7.03 14.30
N TYR A 282 17.11 6.29 13.19
CA TYR A 282 18.19 5.81 12.32
C TYR A 282 19.27 4.95 13.01
N THR A 283 18.95 4.37 14.16
CA THR A 283 19.91 3.49 14.86
C THR A 283 19.84 2.04 14.40
N LYS A 284 18.76 1.66 13.70
CA LYS A 284 18.54 0.30 13.19
C LYS A 284 18.19 0.29 11.72
N MET A 285 18.66 -0.76 11.03
CA MET A 285 18.27 -1.12 9.67
C MET A 285 17.47 -2.42 9.72
N TYR A 286 16.30 -2.46 9.09
CA TYR A 286 15.47 -3.65 8.91
C TYR A 286 15.50 -4.07 7.45
N ILE A 287 15.64 -5.38 7.22
CA ILE A 287 15.64 -6.01 5.89
C ILE A 287 14.64 -7.16 5.89
N ALA A 288 13.68 -7.13 4.95
CA ALA A 288 12.90 -8.31 4.62
C ALA A 288 13.76 -9.26 3.79
N ASP A 289 13.90 -10.50 4.23
CA ASP A 289 14.63 -11.55 3.51
C ASP A 289 13.63 -12.58 2.99
N THR A 290 13.36 -12.54 1.68
CA THR A 290 12.41 -13.44 0.99
C THR A 290 13.08 -14.65 0.35
N GLY A 291 14.39 -14.79 0.52
CA GLY A 291 15.17 -15.92 0.00
C GLY A 291 14.80 -17.26 0.63
N ALA A 292 15.21 -18.34 -0.03
CA ALA A 292 14.83 -19.70 0.36
C ALA A 292 15.29 -20.09 1.78
N GLN A 293 16.37 -19.49 2.28
CA GLN A 293 16.96 -19.80 3.58
C GLN A 293 16.47 -18.83 4.70
N GLY A 294 15.80 -17.74 4.38
CA GLY A 294 15.37 -16.72 5.33
C GLY A 294 13.85 -16.74 5.54
N ARG A 295 13.15 -16.09 4.67
CA ARG A 295 11.71 -15.77 4.78
C ARG A 295 11.37 -15.11 6.11
N ASP A 296 12.30 -14.29 6.61
CA ASP A 296 12.19 -13.56 7.86
C ASP A 296 12.54 -12.09 7.65
N THR A 297 12.23 -11.25 8.62
CA THR A 297 12.77 -9.90 8.69
C THR A 297 13.92 -9.89 9.66
N LYS A 298 15.04 -9.31 9.25
CA LYS A 298 16.26 -9.17 10.05
C LYS A 298 16.48 -7.73 10.45
N VAL A 299 17.23 -7.51 11.52
CA VAL A 299 17.60 -6.20 12.05
C VAL A 299 19.07 -6.14 12.35
N TRP A 300 19.70 -5.00 12.04
CA TRP A 300 21.07 -4.67 12.38
C TRP A 300 21.11 -3.32 13.11
N ASP A 301 22.09 -3.16 13.99
CA ASP A 301 22.45 -1.87 14.56
C ASP A 301 23.29 -1.09 13.55
N ILE A 302 22.93 0.17 13.30
CA ILE A 302 23.70 1.09 12.46
C ILE A 302 24.83 1.68 13.29
N ASN A 303 26.06 1.65 12.75
CA ASN A 303 27.25 2.20 13.36
C ASN A 303 28.01 3.07 12.34
N GLY A 304 27.58 4.32 12.18
CA GLY A 304 28.08 5.21 11.13
C GLY A 304 27.80 4.65 9.74
N ALA A 305 28.85 4.38 8.96
CA ALA A 305 28.74 3.85 7.60
C ALA A 305 28.65 2.32 7.52
N THR A 306 28.53 1.63 8.65
CA THR A 306 28.53 0.16 8.75
C THR A 306 27.34 -0.34 9.58
N VAL A 307 27.10 -1.63 9.54
CA VAL A 307 26.08 -2.29 10.36
C VAL A 307 26.71 -3.44 11.17
N ARG A 308 26.09 -3.78 12.31
CA ARG A 308 26.57 -4.84 13.21
C ARG A 308 25.41 -5.52 13.92
N ASN A 309 25.67 -6.62 14.63
CA ASN A 309 24.72 -7.34 15.47
C ASN A 309 23.50 -7.82 14.70
N GLY A 310 23.70 -8.29 13.47
CA GLY A 310 22.62 -8.82 12.63
C GLY A 310 21.90 -9.98 13.31
N LYS A 311 20.56 -9.94 13.36
CA LYS A 311 19.74 -11.01 13.92
C LYS A 311 18.35 -11.02 13.30
N ARG A 312 17.67 -12.15 13.45
CA ARG A 312 16.25 -12.24 13.13
C ARG A 312 15.46 -11.27 14.02
N PHE A 313 14.61 -10.46 13.40
CA PHE A 313 13.63 -9.63 14.09
C PHE A 313 12.32 -10.38 14.24
N ILE A 314 11.72 -10.85 13.12
CA ILE A 314 10.48 -11.62 13.13
C ILE A 314 10.41 -12.54 11.90
N GLN A 315 9.72 -13.65 12.05
CA GLN A 315 9.21 -14.46 10.95
C GLN A 315 7.69 -14.34 10.92
N LEU A 316 7.16 -13.93 9.77
CA LEU A 316 5.72 -13.80 9.58
C LEU A 316 5.09 -15.15 9.26
N ASP A 317 3.80 -15.25 9.57
CA ASP A 317 2.89 -16.28 9.07
C ASP A 317 1.65 -15.65 8.45
N VAL A 318 0.92 -16.41 7.66
CA VAL A 318 -0.40 -16.03 7.18
C VAL A 318 -1.39 -16.21 8.32
N PRO A 319 -1.98 -15.13 8.86
CA PRO A 319 -2.86 -15.22 10.03
C PRO A 319 -4.01 -16.19 9.82
N GLY A 320 -4.23 -17.04 10.84
CA GLY A 320 -5.29 -18.06 10.84
C GLY A 320 -4.92 -19.36 10.12
N THR A 321 -3.80 -19.45 9.40
CA THR A 321 -3.36 -20.68 8.73
C THR A 321 -2.07 -21.25 9.31
N GLY A 322 -1.24 -20.39 9.96
CA GLY A 322 0.09 -20.75 10.41
C GLY A 322 1.10 -21.02 9.28
N ALA A 323 0.70 -20.83 8.01
CA ALA A 323 1.61 -21.00 6.89
C ALA A 323 2.68 -19.88 6.89
N PRO A 324 3.98 -20.22 6.70
CA PRO A 324 5.01 -19.19 6.64
C PRO A 324 4.72 -18.13 5.57
N ALA A 325 4.87 -16.86 5.95
CA ALA A 325 4.85 -15.72 5.07
C ALA A 325 6.19 -15.00 5.12
N ALA A 326 6.54 -14.32 4.03
CA ALA A 326 7.65 -13.37 4.00
C ALA A 326 7.07 -11.95 3.96
N ALA A 327 7.74 -11.01 4.62
CA ALA A 327 7.56 -9.61 4.30
C ALA A 327 8.24 -9.32 2.97
N ASP A 328 7.66 -8.40 2.19
CA ASP A 328 8.22 -7.90 0.95
C ASP A 328 8.76 -6.49 1.19
N GLY A 329 8.13 -5.42 0.68
CA GLY A 329 8.48 -4.06 1.05
C GLY A 329 7.98 -3.68 2.46
N LEU A 330 8.69 -2.81 3.15
CA LEU A 330 8.34 -2.38 4.51
C LEU A 330 8.72 -0.92 4.78
N ARG A 331 7.95 -0.26 5.66
CA ARG A 331 8.25 1.10 6.15
C ARG A 331 7.96 1.20 7.65
N CYS A 332 8.68 2.10 8.30
CA CYS A 332 8.55 2.37 9.73
C CYS A 332 7.66 3.59 9.98
N ASP A 333 6.79 3.55 11.01
CA ASP A 333 6.06 4.71 11.48
C ASP A 333 6.82 5.45 12.59
N LEU A 334 6.28 6.60 13.03
CA LEU A 334 6.88 7.45 14.07
C LEU A 334 7.07 6.75 15.42
N ASP A 335 6.28 5.72 15.71
CA ASP A 335 6.38 4.94 16.95
C ASP A 335 7.29 3.71 16.83
N GLY A 336 7.91 3.53 15.66
CA GLY A 336 8.81 2.41 15.39
C GLY A 336 8.11 1.11 14.96
N ASN A 337 6.80 1.14 14.71
CA ASN A 337 6.15 -0.04 14.15
C ASN A 337 6.53 -0.21 12.69
N LEU A 338 6.77 -1.47 12.29
CA LEU A 338 7.01 -1.83 10.91
C LEU A 338 5.68 -2.17 10.24
N TRP A 339 5.37 -1.49 9.15
CA TRP A 339 4.26 -1.76 8.27
C TRP A 339 4.80 -2.54 7.08
N MET A 340 4.47 -3.83 7.02
CA MET A 340 5.10 -4.79 6.11
C MET A 340 4.11 -5.29 5.08
N GLY A 341 4.40 -5.09 3.79
CA GLY A 341 3.72 -5.78 2.69
C GLY A 341 3.93 -7.28 2.83
N ALA A 342 2.84 -8.04 2.79
CA ALA A 342 2.85 -9.50 2.97
C ALA A 342 1.53 -10.13 2.50
N ARG A 343 1.26 -11.33 2.92
CA ARG A 343 -0.06 -11.98 2.83
C ARG A 343 -0.78 -11.89 4.18
N PRO A 344 -2.05 -11.60 4.20
CA PRO A 344 -2.99 -11.19 3.15
C PRO A 344 -3.17 -9.65 3.08
N GLY A 345 -2.12 -8.91 2.77
CA GLY A 345 -2.10 -7.46 2.74
C GLY A 345 -0.95 -6.89 3.57
N VAL A 346 -1.20 -6.00 4.54
CA VAL A 346 -0.14 -5.41 5.36
C VAL A 346 -0.21 -5.95 6.79
N GLN A 347 0.92 -6.39 7.31
CA GLN A 347 1.05 -6.79 8.71
C GLN A 347 1.81 -5.71 9.49
N ILE A 348 1.32 -5.34 10.66
CA ILE A 348 1.90 -4.28 11.49
C ILE A 348 2.55 -4.89 12.72
N ILE A 349 3.85 -4.68 12.84
CA ILE A 349 4.72 -5.28 13.84
C ILE A 349 5.29 -4.19 14.75
N ALA A 350 5.08 -4.32 16.04
CA ALA A 350 5.62 -3.41 17.05
C ALA A 350 7.15 -3.57 17.20
N PRO A 351 7.85 -2.58 17.79
CA PRO A 351 9.31 -2.62 17.99
C PRO A 351 9.84 -3.83 18.76
N ASN A 352 8.98 -4.47 19.56
CA ASN A 352 9.28 -5.70 20.30
C ASN A 352 9.02 -6.98 19.50
N ALA A 353 8.84 -6.88 18.18
CA ALA A 353 8.55 -7.98 17.26
C ALA A 353 7.18 -8.67 17.47
N GLU A 354 6.23 -8.02 18.12
CA GLU A 354 4.86 -8.52 18.25
C GLU A 354 3.98 -8.00 17.11
N ARG A 355 3.15 -8.85 16.51
CA ARG A 355 2.14 -8.44 15.54
C ARG A 355 0.98 -7.79 16.28
N ILE A 356 0.74 -6.50 15.99
CA ILE A 356 -0.30 -5.72 16.67
C ILE A 356 -1.52 -5.44 15.79
N GLY A 357 -1.37 -5.48 14.47
CA GLY A 357 -2.45 -5.17 13.54
C GLY A 357 -2.26 -5.79 12.17
N MET A 358 -3.30 -5.67 11.36
CA MET A 358 -3.30 -6.12 9.99
C MET A 358 -4.25 -5.26 9.14
N ILE A 359 -3.85 -4.94 7.92
CA ILE A 359 -4.73 -4.45 6.86
C ILE A 359 -4.88 -5.56 5.84
N ARG A 360 -6.06 -6.12 5.75
CA ARG A 360 -6.36 -7.20 4.81
C ARG A 360 -6.71 -6.62 3.44
N LEU A 361 -6.08 -7.16 2.40
CA LEU A 361 -6.36 -6.83 1.01
C LEU A 361 -6.80 -8.10 0.26
N PRO A 362 -7.56 -7.97 -0.84
CA PRO A 362 -7.91 -9.11 -1.68
C PRO A 362 -6.72 -9.66 -2.47
N GLU A 363 -5.58 -8.96 -2.44
CA GLU A 363 -4.35 -9.26 -3.16
C GLU A 363 -3.16 -9.29 -2.19
N ASN A 364 -2.05 -9.93 -2.61
CA ASN A 364 -0.81 -9.84 -1.86
C ASN A 364 -0.26 -8.42 -1.94
N CYS A 365 0.09 -7.83 -0.82
CA CYS A 365 0.77 -6.54 -0.79
C CYS A 365 2.27 -6.75 -0.98
N ALA A 366 2.81 -6.16 -2.03
CA ALA A 366 4.23 -6.22 -2.33
C ALA A 366 5.00 -5.13 -1.57
N ASN A 367 4.50 -3.88 -1.54
CA ASN A 367 5.24 -2.79 -0.90
C ASN A 367 4.31 -1.71 -0.34
N VAL A 368 4.83 -0.88 0.55
CA VAL A 368 4.08 0.18 1.21
C VAL A 368 4.87 1.49 1.26
N CYS A 369 4.14 2.62 1.28
CA CYS A 369 4.72 3.94 1.43
C CYS A 369 3.77 4.85 2.22
N PHE A 370 4.30 5.65 3.13
CA PHE A 370 3.55 6.71 3.78
C PHE A 370 3.63 8.00 2.97
N GLY A 371 2.48 8.58 2.62
CA GLY A 371 2.41 9.82 1.85
C GLY A 371 1.23 10.69 2.23
N GLY A 372 0.88 11.62 1.34
CA GLY A 372 -0.06 12.69 1.60
C GLY A 372 0.54 13.85 2.39
N PRO A 373 -0.15 15.00 2.51
CA PRO A 373 0.38 16.21 3.12
C PRO A 373 0.80 16.05 4.58
N ARG A 374 0.18 15.12 5.30
CA ARG A 374 0.50 14.79 6.70
C ARG A 374 1.30 13.50 6.85
N ARG A 375 1.67 12.86 5.74
CA ARG A 375 2.36 11.57 5.70
C ARG A 375 1.65 10.46 6.48
N ASN A 376 0.33 10.59 6.64
CA ASN A 376 -0.55 9.64 7.34
C ASN A 376 -1.49 8.89 6.40
N ARG A 377 -1.20 8.91 5.10
CA ARG A 377 -1.86 8.08 4.10
C ARG A 377 -0.92 6.94 3.72
N LEU A 378 -1.28 5.73 4.11
CA LEU A 378 -0.56 4.54 3.71
C LEU A 378 -1.00 4.17 2.30
N PHE A 379 -0.06 4.15 1.36
CA PHE A 379 -0.21 3.58 0.03
C PHE A 379 0.34 2.17 0.03
N MET A 380 -0.33 1.28 -0.68
CA MET A 380 -0.04 -0.16 -0.73
C MET A 380 -0.09 -0.61 -2.19
N THR A 381 1.04 -1.02 -2.73
CA THR A 381 1.10 -1.71 -4.03
C THR A 381 0.85 -3.18 -3.80
N ALA A 382 -0.12 -3.73 -4.52
CA ALA A 382 -0.55 -5.11 -4.32
C ALA A 382 -0.90 -5.75 -5.66
N SER A 383 -0.11 -6.73 -6.08
CA SER A 383 -0.27 -7.46 -7.35
C SER A 383 -0.66 -6.56 -8.52
N GLN A 384 -1.97 -6.42 -8.81
CA GLN A 384 -2.49 -5.64 -9.93
C GLN A 384 -2.96 -4.23 -9.57
N SER A 385 -2.90 -3.85 -8.29
CA SER A 385 -3.62 -2.68 -7.78
C SER A 385 -2.76 -1.75 -6.93
N LEU A 386 -3.17 -0.48 -6.89
CA LEU A 386 -2.73 0.48 -5.88
C LEU A 386 -3.88 0.73 -4.91
N TYR A 387 -3.63 0.51 -3.62
CA TYR A 387 -4.55 0.83 -2.53
C TYR A 387 -4.03 1.97 -1.66
N ALA A 388 -4.94 2.61 -0.93
CA ALA A 388 -4.55 3.58 0.10
C ALA A 388 -5.59 3.63 1.23
N VAL A 389 -5.10 3.96 2.44
CA VAL A 389 -5.92 4.22 3.62
C VAL A 389 -5.29 5.31 4.47
N HIS A 390 -6.11 6.15 5.12
CA HIS A 390 -5.60 7.07 6.13
C HIS A 390 -5.48 6.35 7.48
N VAL A 391 -4.37 6.58 8.16
CA VAL A 391 -4.07 6.01 9.46
C VAL A 391 -3.73 7.12 10.46
N ASN A 392 -3.88 6.86 11.75
CA ASN A 392 -3.62 7.84 12.81
C ASN A 392 -2.16 7.79 13.30
N THR A 393 -1.23 7.68 12.36
CA THR A 393 0.22 7.83 12.53
C THR A 393 0.80 8.36 11.22
N ALA A 394 2.08 8.67 11.20
CA ALA A 394 2.80 9.07 9.99
C ALA A 394 4.04 8.20 9.80
N GLY A 395 4.51 8.12 8.56
CA GLY A 395 5.79 7.48 8.27
C GLY A 395 6.95 8.20 8.96
N ALA A 396 7.91 7.45 9.49
CA ALA A 396 9.06 8.00 10.20
C ALA A 396 9.96 8.84 9.28
N HIS A 397 10.09 8.42 8.03
CA HIS A 397 11.07 9.01 7.10
C HIS A 397 10.40 9.55 5.84
N VAL A 398 11.12 10.43 5.12
CA VAL A 398 10.77 10.80 3.74
C VAL A 398 10.77 9.52 2.92
N ALA A 399 9.76 9.34 2.08
CA ALA A 399 9.46 8.08 1.41
C ALA A 399 10.61 7.51 0.63
#